data_62138d39832d1757428f36139d6d138a
#
_entry.id   62138d39832d1757428f36139d6d138a
#
_cell.length_a   1.000
_cell.length_b   1.000
_cell.length_c   1.000
_cell.angle_alpha   90.00
_cell.angle_beta   90.00
_cell.angle_gamma   90.00
#
_symmetry.space_group_name_H-M   'P 1'
#
loop_
_entity.id
_entity.type
_entity.pdbx_description
1 polymer ?
#
loop_
_entity_poly.entity_id
_entity_poly.type
_entity_poly.pdbx_seq_one_letter_code
_entity_poly.pdbx_strand_id
1 'polypeptide(L)'
;MAKYKYFNTNWHDTMLRDAAPQYRTNLSVSGGNARARYYVSFSYLRQEGLFDTKWTEWNEGYSTQEVLNRYNLRSNIDIDVNKFLNVSMDLGGRIDNISQPGIDVWNLFTWGAGENLPVYPVFCPNGEFFMPTSSDSKNGAAQIAGRGVEQNR
;
A
#
# COMPACT_ATOMS: atom_id res chain seq x y z
N MET A 1 -34.33 -10.63 17.84
CA MET A 1 -32.99 -11.11 18.26
C MET A 1 -32.42 -12.21 17.35
N ALA A 2 -33.21 -13.09 16.76
CA ALA A 2 -32.67 -14.17 15.89
C ALA A 2 -32.06 -13.70 14.55
N LYS A 3 -32.44 -12.53 14.04
CA LYS A 3 -31.99 -11.99 12.74
C LYS A 3 -30.49 -11.67 12.67
N TYR A 4 -29.81 -11.55 13.80
CA TYR A 4 -28.38 -11.22 13.87
C TYR A 4 -27.50 -12.41 14.27
N LYS A 5 -28.04 -13.61 14.35
CA LYS A 5 -27.34 -14.79 14.86
C LYS A 5 -26.65 -15.64 13.78
N TYR A 6 -26.94 -15.38 12.52
CA TYR A 6 -26.44 -16.20 11.39
C TYR A 6 -26.06 -15.31 10.23
N PHE A 7 -24.93 -14.61 10.37
CA PHE A 7 -24.28 -13.92 9.28
C PHE A 7 -23.41 -14.93 8.51
N ASN A 8 -23.23 -14.69 7.23
CA ASN A 8 -22.25 -15.40 6.40
C ASN A 8 -21.30 -14.34 5.83
N THR A 9 -20.48 -13.76 6.72
CA THR A 9 -19.55 -12.70 6.37
C THR A 9 -18.33 -13.29 5.69
N ASN A 10 -18.07 -12.85 4.47
CA ASN A 10 -16.80 -13.11 3.80
C ASN A 10 -15.80 -12.01 4.22
N TRP A 11 -14.93 -12.35 5.14
CA TRP A 11 -13.96 -11.41 5.69
C TRP A 11 -12.92 -10.94 4.66
N HIS A 12 -12.57 -11.79 3.68
CA HIS A 12 -11.66 -11.38 2.60
C HIS A 12 -12.29 -10.28 1.74
N ASP A 13 -13.53 -10.45 1.32
CA ASP A 13 -14.24 -9.46 0.52
C ASP A 13 -14.51 -8.15 1.31
N THR A 14 -14.58 -8.27 2.65
CA THR A 14 -14.77 -7.11 3.52
C THR A 14 -13.48 -6.31 3.70
N MET A 15 -12.33 -7.01 3.74
CA MET A 15 -11.03 -6.39 4.02
C MET A 15 -10.31 -5.92 2.76
N LEU A 16 -10.64 -6.50 1.60
CA LEU A 16 -9.91 -6.27 0.37
C LEU A 16 -10.79 -5.56 -0.66
N ARG A 17 -10.15 -4.68 -1.42
CA ARG A 17 -10.73 -4.09 -2.64
C ARG A 17 -10.55 -5.07 -3.81
N ASP A 18 -11.45 -5.00 -4.78
CA ASP A 18 -11.35 -5.79 -6.01
C ASP A 18 -10.11 -5.43 -6.84
N ALA A 19 -9.61 -4.20 -6.72
CA ALA A 19 -8.44 -3.72 -7.45
C ALA A 19 -7.68 -2.64 -6.68
N ALA A 20 -6.36 -2.66 -6.82
CA ALA A 20 -5.48 -1.60 -6.34
C ALA A 20 -5.02 -0.74 -7.52
N PRO A 21 -5.17 0.60 -7.46
CA PRO A 21 -4.70 1.47 -8.52
C PRO A 21 -3.17 1.54 -8.54
N GLN A 22 -2.62 1.50 -9.74
CA GLN A 22 -1.20 1.71 -10.00
C GLN A 22 -1.04 2.74 -11.12
N TYR A 23 -0.24 3.77 -10.84
CA TYR A 23 0.12 4.80 -11.81
C TYR A 23 1.61 4.76 -12.07
N ARG A 24 1.97 4.70 -13.36
CA ARG A 24 3.37 4.71 -13.77
C ARG A 24 3.58 5.72 -14.88
N THR A 25 4.56 6.60 -14.69
CA THR A 25 4.97 7.58 -15.69
C THR A 25 6.46 7.43 -15.93
N ASN A 26 6.87 7.39 -17.20
CA ASN A 26 8.28 7.36 -17.59
C ASN A 26 8.52 8.49 -18.58
N LEU A 27 9.57 9.25 -18.36
CA LEU A 27 10.06 10.27 -19.26
C LEU A 27 11.54 10.00 -19.55
N SER A 28 11.92 10.02 -20.81
CA SER A 28 13.33 9.88 -21.18
C SER A 28 13.68 10.82 -22.31
N VAL A 29 14.90 11.31 -22.27
CA VAL A 29 15.50 12.15 -23.29
C VAL A 29 16.85 11.55 -23.62
N SER A 30 17.11 11.39 -24.89
CA SER A 30 18.41 10.94 -25.40
C SER A 30 18.83 11.77 -26.58
N GLY A 31 20.12 11.95 -26.74
CA GLY A 31 20.66 12.69 -27.85
C GLY A 31 22.18 12.55 -27.91
N GLY A 32 22.76 13.16 -28.90
CA GLY A 32 24.19 13.17 -29.05
C GLY A 32 24.67 13.51 -30.43
N ASN A 33 25.95 13.51 -30.57
CA ASN A 33 26.69 13.70 -31.82
C ASN A 33 27.85 12.71 -31.90
N ALA A 34 28.74 12.88 -32.87
CA ALA A 34 29.88 12.00 -33.04
C ALA A 34 30.87 11.97 -31.86
N ARG A 35 30.82 12.94 -30.95
CA ARG A 35 31.73 13.06 -29.80
C ARG A 35 31.07 12.96 -28.44
N ALA A 36 29.75 13.15 -28.36
CA ALA A 36 29.04 13.13 -27.07
C ALA A 36 27.69 12.48 -27.25
N ARG A 37 27.34 11.59 -26.34
CA ARG A 37 26.04 10.91 -26.26
C ARG A 37 25.52 11.04 -24.84
N TYR A 38 24.21 11.25 -24.72
CA TYR A 38 23.57 11.29 -23.42
C TYR A 38 22.22 10.60 -23.44
N TYR A 39 21.87 10.05 -22.31
CA TYR A 39 20.56 9.49 -22.01
C TYR A 39 20.19 9.91 -20.58
N VAL A 40 19.03 10.54 -20.43
CA VAL A 40 18.47 10.89 -19.11
C VAL A 40 17.07 10.34 -19.03
N SER A 41 16.73 9.66 -17.96
CA SER A 41 15.38 9.15 -17.71
C SER A 41 14.93 9.42 -16.30
N PHE A 42 13.65 9.74 -16.18
CA PHE A 42 12.93 9.88 -14.91
C PHE A 42 11.72 8.97 -14.94
N SER A 43 11.49 8.22 -13.88
CA SER A 43 10.25 7.47 -13.72
C SER A 43 9.63 7.67 -12.35
N TYR A 44 8.31 7.74 -12.35
CA TYR A 44 7.48 7.81 -11.16
C TYR A 44 6.53 6.61 -11.16
N LEU A 45 6.45 5.93 -10.03
CA LEU A 45 5.49 4.88 -9.75
C LEU A 45 4.76 5.21 -8.45
N ARG A 46 3.43 5.23 -8.52
CA ARG A 46 2.55 5.18 -7.35
C ARG A 46 1.75 3.89 -7.40
N GLN A 47 1.80 3.13 -6.33
CA GLN A 47 1.04 1.90 -6.15
C GLN A 47 0.36 1.92 -4.79
N GLU A 48 -0.91 1.55 -4.77
CA GLU A 48 -1.69 1.41 -3.54
C GLU A 48 -1.87 -0.07 -3.21
N GLY A 49 -2.07 -0.37 -1.94
CA GLY A 49 -2.38 -1.71 -1.47
C GLY A 49 -3.82 -2.13 -1.76
N LEU A 50 -4.15 -3.38 -1.50
CA LEU A 50 -5.48 -3.96 -1.73
C LEU A 50 -6.44 -3.82 -0.54
N PHE A 51 -5.99 -3.30 0.60
CA PHE A 51 -6.88 -3.15 1.76
C PHE A 51 -7.95 -2.08 1.52
N ASP A 52 -9.18 -2.36 1.95
CA ASP A 52 -10.25 -1.36 1.99
C ASP A 52 -10.16 -0.55 3.28
N THR A 53 -9.70 0.69 3.17
CA THR A 53 -9.46 1.60 4.30
C THR A 53 -10.49 2.74 4.38
N LYS A 54 -11.52 2.70 3.55
CA LYS A 54 -12.51 3.79 3.46
C LYS A 54 -13.16 4.12 4.78
N TRP A 55 -13.42 3.11 5.60
CA TRP A 55 -14.02 3.34 6.90
C TRP A 55 -13.11 4.15 7.83
N THR A 56 -11.83 3.83 7.87
CA THR A 56 -10.84 4.55 8.68
C THR A 56 -10.69 5.99 8.20
N GLU A 57 -10.63 6.19 6.89
CA GLU A 57 -10.55 7.53 6.31
C GLU A 57 -11.76 8.38 6.68
N TRP A 58 -12.94 7.80 6.65
CA TRP A 58 -14.18 8.50 6.95
C TRP A 58 -14.35 8.86 8.43
N ASN A 59 -14.02 7.94 9.33
CA ASN A 59 -14.28 8.12 10.76
C ASN A 59 -13.11 8.75 11.54
N GLU A 60 -11.87 8.45 11.14
CA GLU A 60 -10.67 8.85 11.88
C GLU A 60 -9.90 9.99 11.18
N GLY A 61 -10.23 10.31 9.94
CA GLY A 61 -9.63 11.40 9.18
C GLY A 61 -8.19 11.14 8.72
N TYR A 62 -7.70 9.90 8.79
CA TYR A 62 -6.40 9.48 8.24
C TYR A 62 -6.53 8.17 7.46
N SER A 63 -5.61 7.94 6.54
CA SER A 63 -5.58 6.72 5.74
C SER A 63 -4.57 5.73 6.29
N THR A 64 -5.01 4.49 6.50
CA THR A 64 -4.17 3.34 6.83
C THR A 64 -3.75 2.55 5.58
N GLN A 65 -4.01 3.11 4.39
CA GLN A 65 -3.70 2.48 3.12
C GLN A 65 -2.21 2.34 2.91
N GLU A 66 -1.80 1.18 2.45
CA GLU A 66 -0.45 0.98 1.95
C GLU A 66 -0.26 1.76 0.64
N VAL A 67 0.72 2.65 0.60
CA VAL A 67 1.03 3.46 -0.58
C VAL A 67 2.53 3.49 -0.79
N LEU A 68 2.96 3.02 -1.96
CA LEU A 68 4.32 3.14 -2.44
C LEU A 68 4.42 4.27 -3.46
N ASN A 69 5.26 5.27 -3.19
CA ASN A 69 5.70 6.25 -4.17
C ASN A 69 7.17 6.04 -4.46
N ARG A 70 7.49 5.72 -5.70
CA ARG A 70 8.87 5.45 -6.14
C ARG A 70 9.28 6.41 -7.23
N TYR A 71 10.42 7.06 -7.02
CA TYR A 71 11.05 7.96 -7.97
C TYR A 71 12.39 7.35 -8.40
N ASN A 72 12.61 7.23 -9.71
CA ASN A 72 13.90 6.80 -10.25
C ASN A 72 14.42 7.87 -11.18
N LEU A 73 15.71 8.17 -11.06
CA LEU A 73 16.45 9.02 -11.97
C LEU A 73 17.65 8.22 -12.50
N ARG A 74 17.88 8.29 -13.79
CA ARG A 74 19.07 7.73 -14.42
C ARG A 74 19.63 8.71 -15.45
N SER A 75 20.95 8.88 -15.44
CA SER A 75 21.66 9.68 -16.42
C SER A 75 22.93 8.96 -16.84
N ASN A 76 23.08 8.76 -18.14
CA ASN A 76 24.26 8.18 -18.74
C ASN A 76 24.81 9.20 -19.73
N ILE A 77 26.10 9.53 -19.63
CA ILE A 77 26.78 10.50 -20.47
C ILE A 77 28.11 9.88 -20.91
N ASP A 78 28.33 9.83 -22.24
CA ASP A 78 29.58 9.39 -22.84
C ASP A 78 30.15 10.54 -23.66
N ILE A 79 31.42 10.85 -23.46
CA ILE A 79 32.11 11.94 -24.14
C ILE A 79 33.46 11.41 -24.68
N ASP A 80 33.63 11.44 -25.99
CA ASP A 80 34.89 11.21 -26.66
C ASP A 80 35.70 12.53 -26.72
N VAL A 81 36.55 12.74 -25.73
CA VAL A 81 37.35 13.99 -25.62
C VAL A 81 38.35 14.09 -26.75
N ASN A 82 39.05 12.98 -27.06
CA ASN A 82 39.95 12.86 -28.17
C ASN A 82 40.16 11.36 -28.54
N LYS A 83 41.04 11.04 -29.51
CA LYS A 83 41.29 9.67 -29.98
C LYS A 83 41.81 8.72 -28.88
N PHE A 84 42.28 9.23 -27.77
CA PHE A 84 42.91 8.47 -26.69
C PHE A 84 42.13 8.57 -25.36
N LEU A 85 41.14 9.45 -25.28
CA LEU A 85 40.41 9.70 -24.04
C LEU A 85 38.90 9.69 -24.30
N ASN A 86 38.23 8.75 -23.65
CA ASN A 86 36.81 8.65 -23.56
C ASN A 86 36.43 8.80 -22.07
N VAL A 87 35.41 9.58 -21.78
CA VAL A 87 34.87 9.78 -20.41
C VAL A 87 33.43 9.38 -20.39
N SER A 88 33.11 8.42 -19.52
CA SER A 88 31.72 7.96 -19.28
C SER A 88 31.31 8.25 -17.86
N MET A 89 30.10 8.76 -17.69
CA MET A 89 29.51 9.03 -16.38
C MET A 89 28.11 8.44 -16.34
N ASP A 90 27.90 7.52 -15.40
CA ASP A 90 26.60 6.89 -15.12
C ASP A 90 26.13 7.28 -13.72
N LEU A 91 24.99 7.93 -13.66
CA LEU A 91 24.34 8.32 -12.41
C LEU A 91 22.99 7.60 -12.32
N GLY A 92 22.71 7.03 -11.14
CA GLY A 92 21.42 6.42 -10.82
C GLY A 92 21.00 6.78 -9.42
N GLY A 93 19.74 7.16 -9.27
CA GLY A 93 19.13 7.45 -7.98
C GLY A 93 17.73 6.88 -7.90
N ARG A 94 17.37 6.34 -6.73
CA ARG A 94 16.02 5.87 -6.42
C ARG A 94 15.61 6.34 -5.03
N ILE A 95 14.39 6.86 -4.94
CA ILE A 95 13.76 7.24 -3.69
C ILE A 95 12.44 6.46 -3.60
N ASP A 96 12.28 5.68 -2.54
CA ASP A 96 11.04 5.00 -2.20
C ASP A 96 10.46 5.66 -0.95
N ASN A 97 9.22 6.13 -1.07
CA ASN A 97 8.43 6.60 0.05
C ASN A 97 7.27 5.64 0.24
N ILE A 98 7.28 4.91 1.35
CA ILE A 98 6.31 3.86 1.67
C ILE A 98 5.51 4.33 2.90
N SER A 99 4.20 4.44 2.74
CA SER A 99 3.24 4.54 3.83
C SER A 99 2.59 3.19 4.00
N GLN A 100 2.50 2.69 5.22
CA GLN A 100 1.90 1.39 5.50
C GLN A 100 1.20 1.40 6.86
N PRO A 101 0.23 0.51 7.08
CA PRO A 101 -0.39 0.33 8.39
C PRO A 101 0.67 0.04 9.45
N GLY A 102 0.43 0.49 10.69
CA GLY A 102 1.31 0.19 11.83
C GLY A 102 1.33 -1.29 12.24
N ILE A 103 0.52 -2.10 11.61
CA ILE A 103 0.41 -3.55 11.85
C ILE A 103 0.98 -4.31 10.64
N ASP A 104 1.67 -5.41 10.89
CA ASP A 104 2.17 -6.30 9.85
C ASP A 104 1.01 -6.86 9.01
N VAL A 105 1.17 -6.81 7.70
CA VAL A 105 0.16 -7.28 6.71
C VAL A 105 -0.19 -8.75 6.92
N TRP A 106 0.79 -9.60 7.29
CA TRP A 106 0.55 -11.00 7.61
C TRP A 106 -0.41 -11.16 8.80
N ASN A 107 -0.23 -10.35 9.83
CA ASN A 107 -1.10 -10.36 11.00
C ASN A 107 -2.51 -9.87 10.67
N LEU A 108 -2.64 -8.89 9.76
CA LEU A 108 -3.96 -8.47 9.26
C LEU A 108 -4.70 -9.61 8.57
N PHE A 109 -4.00 -10.40 7.75
CA PHE A 109 -4.61 -11.53 7.07
C PHE A 109 -4.95 -12.68 8.02
N THR A 110 -4.03 -13.07 8.88
CA THR A 110 -4.23 -14.23 9.76
C THR A 110 -5.28 -13.94 10.82
N TRP A 111 -5.21 -12.79 11.47
CA TRP A 111 -6.15 -12.44 12.54
C TRP A 111 -7.45 -11.84 12.01
N GLY A 112 -7.40 -11.11 10.89
CA GLY A 112 -8.58 -10.48 10.30
C GLY A 112 -9.46 -11.46 9.54
N ALA A 113 -8.92 -12.13 8.56
CA ALA A 113 -9.69 -13.02 7.69
C ALA A 113 -9.65 -14.49 8.13
N GLY A 114 -8.53 -14.94 8.74
CA GLY A 114 -8.32 -16.36 9.07
C GLY A 114 -8.95 -16.81 10.37
N GLU A 115 -8.95 -15.95 11.40
CA GLU A 115 -9.44 -16.33 12.73
C GLU A 115 -10.88 -15.87 13.03
N ASN A 116 -11.42 -14.99 12.18
CA ASN A 116 -12.79 -14.50 12.36
C ASN A 116 -13.82 -15.49 11.81
N LEU A 117 -14.76 -15.84 12.68
CA LEU A 117 -15.86 -16.68 12.27
C LEU A 117 -16.82 -15.91 11.33
N PRO A 118 -17.31 -16.55 10.26
CA PRO A 118 -18.26 -15.92 9.32
C PRO A 118 -19.61 -15.57 9.93
N VAL A 119 -19.90 -16.09 11.12
CA VAL A 119 -21.14 -15.83 11.84
C VAL A 119 -21.23 -14.43 12.45
N TYR A 120 -20.13 -13.69 12.51
CA TYR A 120 -20.12 -12.33 13.04
C TYR A 120 -20.42 -11.30 11.96
N PRO A 121 -21.27 -10.29 12.26
CA PRO A 121 -21.46 -9.17 11.35
C PRO A 121 -20.24 -8.23 11.39
N VAL A 122 -20.01 -7.49 10.29
CA VAL A 122 -18.99 -6.43 10.25
C VAL A 122 -19.40 -5.24 11.09
N PHE A 123 -20.69 -4.87 10.99
CA PHE A 123 -21.25 -3.70 11.67
C PHE A 123 -22.44 -4.07 12.52
N CYS A 124 -22.57 -3.39 13.64
CA CYS A 124 -23.78 -3.35 14.45
C CYS A 124 -24.90 -2.55 13.75
N PRO A 125 -26.17 -2.69 14.17
CA PRO A 125 -27.28 -1.90 13.60
C PRO A 125 -27.14 -0.38 13.78
N ASN A 126 -26.31 0.06 14.72
CA ASN A 126 -25.99 1.47 14.95
C ASN A 126 -24.87 2.00 14.05
N GLY A 127 -24.30 1.17 13.14
CA GLY A 127 -23.23 1.53 12.23
C GLY A 127 -21.81 1.43 12.81
N GLU A 128 -21.69 1.06 14.08
CA GLU A 128 -20.36 0.80 14.68
C GLU A 128 -19.86 -0.59 14.33
N PHE A 129 -18.53 -0.80 14.39
CA PHE A 129 -17.97 -2.12 14.23
C PHE A 129 -18.48 -3.07 15.30
N PHE A 130 -18.76 -4.30 14.89
CA PHE A 130 -19.12 -5.35 15.83
C PHE A 130 -17.90 -5.72 16.68
N MET A 131 -17.99 -5.43 17.96
CA MET A 131 -16.99 -5.81 18.96
C MET A 131 -17.53 -7.01 19.73
N PRO A 132 -16.91 -8.21 19.61
CA PRO A 132 -17.28 -9.33 20.46
C PRO A 132 -17.03 -8.99 21.92
N THR A 133 -17.90 -9.50 22.81
CA THR A 133 -17.75 -9.28 24.25
C THR A 133 -16.46 -9.92 24.78
N SER A 134 -16.01 -9.51 25.97
CA SER A 134 -14.71 -9.91 26.54
C SER A 134 -14.48 -11.44 26.69
N SER A 135 -15.52 -12.24 26.69
CA SER A 135 -15.45 -13.71 26.66
C SER A 135 -15.05 -14.24 25.27
N ASP A 136 -15.33 -13.49 24.20
CA ASP A 136 -15.00 -13.82 22.81
C ASP A 136 -13.76 -13.08 22.31
N SER A 137 -13.08 -12.34 23.20
CA SER A 137 -11.95 -11.46 22.87
C SER A 137 -10.69 -12.15 22.36
N LYS A 138 -10.73 -13.46 22.25
CA LYS A 138 -9.68 -14.23 21.54
C LYS A 138 -9.86 -14.17 20.00
N ASN A 139 -10.97 -13.65 19.52
CA ASN A 139 -11.24 -13.54 18.09
C ASN A 139 -10.71 -12.22 17.53
N GLY A 140 -9.75 -12.32 16.61
CA GLY A 140 -8.90 -11.25 16.14
C GLY A 140 -9.58 -10.03 15.48
N ALA A 141 -10.86 -10.10 15.05
CA ALA A 141 -11.52 -8.98 14.37
C ALA A 141 -11.63 -7.72 15.22
N ALA A 142 -12.04 -7.89 16.47
CA ALA A 142 -12.17 -6.77 17.41
C ALA A 142 -10.79 -6.18 17.77
N GLN A 143 -9.77 -7.05 17.85
CA GLN A 143 -8.41 -6.61 18.11
C GLN A 143 -7.82 -5.84 16.94
N ILE A 144 -8.16 -6.18 15.70
CA ILE A 144 -7.62 -5.52 14.51
C ILE A 144 -8.27 -4.16 14.30
N ALA A 145 -9.59 -4.07 14.43
CA ALA A 145 -10.28 -2.78 14.36
C ALA A 145 -9.81 -1.83 15.48
N GLY A 146 -9.69 -2.34 16.72
CA GLY A 146 -9.20 -1.55 17.87
C GLY A 146 -7.70 -1.24 17.81
N ARG A 147 -6.85 -2.22 17.48
CA ARG A 147 -5.39 -2.03 17.44
C ARG A 147 -4.91 -1.24 16.23
N GLY A 148 -5.59 -1.32 15.09
CA GLY A 148 -5.28 -0.49 13.94
C GLY A 148 -5.45 1.00 14.25
N VAL A 149 -6.40 1.34 15.09
CA VAL A 149 -6.65 2.71 15.57
C VAL A 149 -5.64 3.11 16.66
N GLU A 150 -5.31 2.21 17.59
CA GLU A 150 -4.39 2.51 18.71
C GLU A 150 -2.92 2.61 18.28
N GLN A 151 -2.48 1.86 17.27
CA GLN A 151 -1.07 1.85 16.87
C GLN A 151 -0.68 3.01 15.92
N ASN A 152 -1.65 3.73 15.38
CA ASN A 152 -1.40 4.92 14.55
C ASN A 152 -1.57 6.25 15.31
N ARG A 153 -1.60 6.23 16.63
CA ARG A 153 -1.60 7.42 17.49
C ARG A 153 -0.21 7.78 17.99
#